data_0406802556e8bff1c4b8c939f35d6804
#
_entry.id   0406802556e8bff1c4b8c939f35d6804
#
_cell.length_a   1.000
_cell.length_b   1.000
_cell.length_c   1.000
_cell.angle_alpha   90.00
_cell.angle_beta   90.00
_cell.angle_gamma   90.00
#
_symmetry.space_group_name_H-M   'P 1'
#
loop_
_entity.id
_entity.type
_entity.pdbx_description
1 polymer ?
#
loop_
_entity_poly.entity_id
_entity_poly.type
_entity_poly.pdbx_seq_one_letter_code
_entity_poly.pdbx_strand_id
1 'polypeptide(L)'
;MIKKITALTLLVSTALSAETLPDSHMMRDMSMGESRRALQDSTREVNQLIEQRRYQQLKQQRLLAEPEPAARALPQSAQCLPIAGVYLQGVTLLSPADLSALSALPEQCISSNDINRLTRELTRLYVQKGYITARVQIVRPNSQGELGLSVTEGFIEKIEGGDRWVNSRLLFPGLEGKPLKLTELDQGLDQANRLQSNTTKLDILPGRQVGGSVIRLRNQHAKPWLITAGTDNYGQKSTGQWLARATATLDSPFGLSDFVSLNANSTLENPAHRYNRAYTLLYSLPYGAFTFSGFASFSSYENHQQLPHNVVKLHGQTQQYGLRSDYVFYRDRDQIDSLSGQLTYKRIDNYFESVRLEVSSPTLTLAELSASHLQILPNGVFSANLSVEQGLPWLGADRHPSSVHLDSQFTKGKLFANLSQRLKLADATYQLNNLFYGQYSRDPLPGVEWLSLTDRSAVRGFSRSTQTGDNGWYLQNTLSRSVNIGTATLTPRLGADVGRILPRQDSSGWRSSAGLSSGATLRYRQALVDLEVSRGWILSNHATPEDPVQVLARFSYIF
;
A
#
# COMPACT_ATOMS: atom_id res chain seq x y z
N MET A 1 -56.20 62.87 -58.97
CA MET A 1 -56.68 61.70 -58.15
C MET A 1 -55.49 60.80 -57.87
N ILE A 2 -54.97 60.89 -56.71
CA ILE A 2 -53.69 60.27 -56.30
C ILE A 2 -54.05 59.05 -55.49
N LYS A 3 -53.67 57.86 -55.95
CA LYS A 3 -53.77 56.62 -55.19
C LYS A 3 -52.51 56.46 -54.41
N LYS A 4 -52.64 56.40 -53.09
CA LYS A 4 -51.59 56.04 -52.12
C LYS A 4 -51.35 54.55 -52.18
N ILE A 5 -50.10 54.13 -52.40
CA ILE A 5 -49.60 52.77 -52.25
C ILE A 5 -48.88 52.71 -50.89
N THR A 6 -49.47 51.96 -50.00
CA THR A 6 -48.86 51.69 -48.64
C THR A 6 -47.98 50.48 -48.81
N ALA A 7 -46.67 50.67 -48.70
CA ALA A 7 -45.69 49.56 -48.60
C ALA A 7 -45.68 48.95 -47.18
N LEU A 8 -46.04 47.68 -47.09
CA LEU A 8 -45.98 46.89 -45.88
C LEU A 8 -44.56 46.28 -45.75
N THR A 9 -43.73 46.85 -44.91
CA THR A 9 -42.41 46.35 -44.60
C THR A 9 -42.57 45.20 -43.59
N LEU A 10 -42.39 43.94 -44.03
CA LEU A 10 -42.28 42.75 -43.16
C LEU A 10 -40.92 42.79 -42.47
N LEU A 11 -40.89 43.14 -41.19
CA LEU A 11 -39.76 42.92 -40.32
C LEU A 11 -39.72 41.43 -39.98
N VAL A 12 -38.86 40.66 -40.64
CA VAL A 12 -38.46 39.30 -40.23
C VAL A 12 -37.50 39.50 -39.12
N SER A 13 -37.98 39.41 -37.85
CA SER A 13 -37.14 39.24 -36.68
C SER A 13 -36.59 37.82 -36.71
N THR A 14 -35.36 37.65 -37.20
CA THR A 14 -34.58 36.45 -36.92
C THR A 14 -34.29 36.43 -35.44
N ALA A 15 -35.08 35.66 -34.68
CA ALA A 15 -34.69 35.26 -33.34
C ALA A 15 -33.42 34.42 -33.52
N LEU A 16 -32.26 34.98 -33.20
CA LEU A 16 -31.07 34.20 -32.92
C LEU A 16 -31.43 33.36 -31.69
N SER A 17 -31.75 32.10 -31.92
CA SER A 17 -31.76 31.13 -30.86
C SER A 17 -30.35 31.11 -30.31
N ALA A 18 -30.14 31.67 -29.14
CA ALA A 18 -28.91 31.47 -28.38
C ALA A 18 -28.78 29.96 -28.21
N GLU A 19 -27.90 29.32 -28.95
CA GLU A 19 -27.51 27.95 -28.69
C GLU A 19 -27.04 27.91 -27.25
N THR A 20 -27.77 27.19 -26.41
CA THR A 20 -27.33 26.92 -25.06
C THR A 20 -26.06 26.09 -25.18
N LEU A 21 -24.91 26.73 -24.98
CA LEU A 21 -23.64 26.03 -24.75
C LEU A 21 -23.91 24.95 -23.71
N PRO A 22 -23.37 23.73 -23.87
CA PRO A 22 -23.51 22.69 -22.85
C PRO A 22 -23.11 23.28 -21.52
N ASP A 23 -23.87 22.92 -20.48
CA ASP A 23 -23.70 23.46 -19.12
C ASP A 23 -22.23 23.37 -18.75
N SER A 24 -21.61 24.51 -18.48
CA SER A 24 -20.18 24.62 -18.12
C SER A 24 -19.81 23.71 -16.93
N HIS A 25 -20.80 23.42 -16.07
CA HIS A 25 -20.67 22.46 -14.98
C HIS A 25 -20.49 21.03 -15.47
N MET A 26 -21.24 20.61 -16.47
CA MET A 26 -21.15 19.25 -17.01
C MET A 26 -19.78 19.01 -17.66
N MET A 27 -19.26 19.94 -18.42
CA MET A 27 -17.93 19.83 -19.06
C MET A 27 -16.80 19.83 -18.05
N ARG A 28 -16.90 20.67 -17.03
CA ARG A 28 -15.97 20.68 -15.91
C ARG A 28 -15.93 19.34 -15.19
N ASP A 29 -17.08 18.79 -14.85
CA ASP A 29 -17.18 17.54 -14.09
C ASP A 29 -16.67 16.34 -14.89
N MET A 30 -16.85 16.31 -16.21
CA MET A 30 -16.31 15.27 -17.08
C MET A 30 -14.78 15.34 -17.16
N SER A 31 -14.20 16.51 -17.40
CA SER A 31 -12.75 16.70 -17.53
C SER A 31 -12.03 16.43 -16.19
N MET A 32 -12.57 16.92 -15.08
CA MET A 32 -12.07 16.61 -13.74
C MET A 32 -12.19 15.12 -13.40
N GLY A 33 -13.25 14.46 -13.86
CA GLY A 33 -13.48 13.05 -13.66
C GLY A 33 -12.39 12.17 -14.24
N GLU A 34 -11.96 12.43 -15.48
CA GLU A 34 -10.89 11.66 -16.14
C GLU A 34 -9.54 11.91 -15.46
N SER A 35 -9.18 13.15 -15.19
CA SER A 35 -7.93 13.51 -14.50
C SER A 35 -7.86 12.93 -13.09
N ARG A 36 -8.96 12.98 -12.31
CA ARG A 36 -9.06 12.39 -10.99
C ARG A 36 -8.85 10.88 -11.01
N ARG A 37 -9.49 10.16 -11.95
CA ARG A 37 -9.29 8.72 -12.11
C ARG A 37 -7.84 8.39 -12.42
N ALA A 38 -7.23 9.10 -13.35
CA ALA A 38 -5.83 8.89 -13.71
C ALA A 38 -4.89 9.03 -12.48
N LEU A 39 -5.10 10.07 -11.67
CA LEU A 39 -4.33 10.27 -10.42
C LEU A 39 -4.60 9.19 -9.38
N GLN A 40 -5.86 8.81 -9.18
CA GLN A 40 -6.25 7.78 -8.23
C GLN A 40 -5.73 6.40 -8.63
N ASP A 41 -5.80 6.04 -9.91
CA ASP A 41 -5.29 4.78 -10.44
C ASP A 41 -3.78 4.71 -10.31
N SER A 42 -3.05 5.76 -10.69
CA SER A 42 -1.59 5.84 -10.51
C SER A 42 -1.17 5.70 -9.04
N THR A 43 -1.81 6.46 -8.15
CA THR A 43 -1.53 6.41 -6.71
C THR A 43 -1.84 5.03 -6.13
N ARG A 44 -2.93 4.40 -6.57
CA ARG A 44 -3.32 3.05 -6.16
C ARG A 44 -2.31 2.01 -6.65
N GLU A 45 -1.86 2.07 -7.89
CA GLU A 45 -0.85 1.17 -8.45
C GLU A 45 0.45 1.23 -7.65
N VAL A 46 0.94 2.44 -7.35
CA VAL A 46 2.14 2.63 -6.52
C VAL A 46 1.96 2.04 -5.12
N ASN A 47 0.85 2.36 -4.43
CA ASN A 47 0.58 1.87 -3.09
C ASN A 47 0.38 0.34 -3.05
N GLN A 48 -0.31 -0.24 -4.03
CA GLN A 48 -0.48 -1.69 -4.14
C GLN A 48 0.85 -2.42 -4.32
N LEU A 49 1.76 -1.90 -5.14
CA LEU A 49 3.11 -2.48 -5.30
C LEU A 49 3.89 -2.44 -3.99
N ILE A 50 3.86 -1.31 -3.27
CA ILE A 50 4.54 -1.16 -1.97
C ILE A 50 3.96 -2.14 -0.94
N GLU A 51 2.63 -2.22 -0.82
CA GLU A 51 1.95 -3.11 0.14
C GLU A 51 2.14 -4.60 -0.21
N GLN A 52 2.08 -4.98 -1.48
CA GLN A 52 2.36 -6.35 -1.91
C GLN A 52 3.77 -6.78 -1.54
N ARG A 53 4.77 -5.92 -1.73
CA ARG A 53 6.16 -6.17 -1.35
C ARG A 53 6.30 -6.33 0.17
N ARG A 54 5.65 -5.47 0.95
CA ARG A 54 5.63 -5.55 2.42
C ARG A 54 4.96 -6.84 2.92
N TYR A 55 3.87 -7.26 2.31
CA TYR A 55 3.22 -8.53 2.65
C TYR A 55 4.10 -9.75 2.33
N GLN A 56 4.80 -9.73 1.20
CA GLN A 56 5.72 -10.83 0.83
C GLN A 56 6.85 -10.98 1.84
N GLN A 57 7.38 -9.89 2.38
CA GLN A 57 8.39 -9.89 3.42
C GLN A 57 7.95 -10.73 4.63
N LEU A 58 6.78 -10.46 5.20
CA LEU A 58 6.26 -11.19 6.36
C LEU A 58 5.96 -12.67 6.06
N LYS A 59 5.45 -12.97 4.88
CA LYS A 59 5.08 -14.34 4.52
C LYS A 59 6.29 -15.28 4.44
N GLN A 60 7.40 -14.80 3.92
CA GLN A 60 8.63 -15.62 3.79
C GLN A 60 9.22 -16.00 5.14
N GLN A 61 9.15 -15.13 6.15
CA GLN A 61 9.65 -15.42 7.48
C GLN A 61 8.91 -16.55 8.20
N ARG A 62 7.60 -16.61 8.05
CA ARG A 62 6.79 -17.68 8.66
C ARG A 62 7.15 -19.08 8.15
N LEU A 63 7.70 -19.15 6.93
CA LEU A 63 8.18 -20.41 6.34
C LEU A 63 9.54 -20.85 6.88
N LEU A 64 10.29 -19.95 7.55
CA LEU A 64 11.65 -20.20 8.03
C LEU A 64 11.72 -20.40 9.56
N ALA A 65 10.63 -20.20 10.30
CA ALA A 65 10.60 -20.39 11.74
C ALA A 65 10.52 -21.88 12.09
N GLU A 66 11.64 -22.46 12.52
CA GLU A 66 11.65 -23.79 13.14
C GLU A 66 10.97 -23.76 14.52
N PRO A 67 10.24 -24.83 14.91
CA PRO A 67 9.66 -24.93 16.24
C PRO A 67 10.76 -24.96 17.30
N GLU A 68 10.60 -24.20 18.38
CA GLU A 68 11.49 -24.22 19.54
C GLU A 68 11.62 -25.66 20.08
N PRO A 69 12.86 -26.17 20.27
CA PRO A 69 13.04 -27.47 20.89
C PRO A 69 12.56 -27.43 22.35
N ALA A 70 11.72 -28.38 22.71
CA ALA A 70 11.22 -28.52 24.07
C ALA A 70 12.38 -28.62 25.07
N ALA A 71 12.42 -27.74 26.06
CA ALA A 71 13.44 -27.71 27.09
C ALA A 71 13.46 -29.04 27.87
N ARG A 72 14.58 -29.76 27.83
CA ARG A 72 14.77 -30.98 28.66
C ARG A 72 14.77 -30.58 30.12
N ALA A 73 13.94 -31.24 30.93
CA ALA A 73 13.97 -31.12 32.37
C ALA A 73 15.29 -31.68 32.92
N LEU A 74 16.03 -30.89 33.69
CA LEU A 74 17.24 -31.32 34.36
C LEU A 74 16.89 -32.00 35.69
N PRO A 75 17.71 -32.98 36.19
CA PRO A 75 17.47 -33.62 37.46
C PRO A 75 17.54 -32.60 38.61
N GLN A 76 16.60 -32.70 39.55
CA GLN A 76 16.47 -31.79 40.68
C GLN A 76 17.41 -32.25 41.84
N SER A 77 18.32 -31.36 42.25
CA SER A 77 19.09 -31.52 43.46
C SER A 77 18.79 -30.34 44.39
N ALA A 78 18.38 -30.65 45.60
CA ALA A 78 17.96 -29.69 46.62
C ALA A 78 19.08 -29.33 47.63
N GLN A 79 20.35 -29.68 47.37
CA GLN A 79 21.45 -29.35 48.26
C GLN A 79 21.81 -27.87 48.18
N CYS A 80 21.97 -27.23 49.34
CA CYS A 80 22.47 -25.86 49.44
C CYS A 80 23.91 -25.76 48.94
N LEU A 81 24.19 -24.76 48.14
CA LEU A 81 25.55 -24.44 47.73
C LEU A 81 26.24 -23.57 48.81
N PRO A 82 27.55 -23.69 49.03
CA PRO A 82 28.29 -22.85 49.99
C PRO A 82 28.61 -21.48 49.37
N ILE A 83 27.57 -20.69 49.06
CA ILE A 83 27.67 -19.36 48.45
C ILE A 83 26.83 -18.35 49.21
N ALA A 84 27.33 -17.10 49.31
CA ALA A 84 26.65 -15.99 49.97
C ALA A 84 25.63 -15.26 49.10
N GLY A 85 25.70 -15.42 47.78
CA GLY A 85 24.86 -14.74 46.84
C GLY A 85 25.27 -15.00 45.40
N VAL A 86 24.70 -14.22 44.48
CA VAL A 86 25.03 -14.25 43.04
C VAL A 86 25.28 -12.82 42.55
N TYR A 87 26.36 -12.61 41.81
CA TYR A 87 26.61 -11.34 41.10
C TYR A 87 26.60 -11.55 39.60
N LEU A 88 26.17 -10.49 38.86
CA LEU A 88 26.14 -10.48 37.41
C LEU A 88 27.33 -9.70 36.85
N GLN A 89 27.98 -10.24 35.83
CA GLN A 89 29.12 -9.62 35.16
C GLN A 89 28.89 -9.60 33.64
N GLY A 90 29.28 -8.50 32.97
CA GLY A 90 29.19 -8.38 31.50
C GLY A 90 27.80 -8.14 30.98
N VAL A 91 26.87 -7.66 31.81
CA VAL A 91 25.50 -7.29 31.44
C VAL A 91 25.46 -5.81 31.13
N THR A 92 25.42 -5.46 29.85
CA THR A 92 25.42 -4.05 29.37
C THR A 92 24.17 -3.72 28.51
N LEU A 93 23.51 -4.72 27.94
CA LEU A 93 22.38 -4.55 27.02
C LEU A 93 21.01 -4.65 27.70
N LEU A 94 20.96 -5.01 28.98
CA LEU A 94 19.74 -5.07 29.78
C LEU A 94 19.64 -3.85 30.69
N SER A 95 18.45 -3.28 30.80
CA SER A 95 18.19 -2.17 31.72
C SER A 95 18.03 -2.67 33.17
N PRO A 96 18.21 -1.80 34.18
CA PRO A 96 17.91 -2.17 35.59
C PRO A 96 16.46 -2.67 35.77
N ALA A 97 15.49 -2.14 35.02
CA ALA A 97 14.11 -2.61 35.06
C ALA A 97 13.97 -4.05 34.53
N ASP A 98 14.74 -4.41 33.50
CA ASP A 98 14.76 -5.79 32.99
C ASP A 98 15.33 -6.76 34.03
N LEU A 99 16.39 -6.37 34.71
CA LEU A 99 17.01 -7.18 35.74
C LEU A 99 16.14 -7.35 37.00
N SER A 100 15.36 -6.33 37.35
CA SER A 100 14.41 -6.40 38.47
C SER A 100 13.26 -7.39 38.25
N ALA A 101 13.02 -7.79 36.99
CA ALA A 101 12.03 -8.81 36.65
C ALA A 101 12.53 -10.25 36.87
N LEU A 102 13.82 -10.45 37.17
CA LEU A 102 14.37 -11.75 37.49
C LEU A 102 13.88 -12.23 38.88
N SER A 103 13.65 -13.53 39.02
CA SER A 103 13.21 -14.11 40.27
C SER A 103 14.27 -13.92 41.37
N ALA A 104 13.84 -13.46 42.55
CA ALA A 104 14.72 -13.35 43.72
C ALA A 104 15.26 -14.72 44.16
N LEU A 105 16.48 -14.71 44.62
CA LEU A 105 17.09 -15.91 45.20
C LEU A 105 16.61 -16.11 46.66
N PRO A 106 16.48 -17.35 47.14
CA PRO A 106 16.18 -17.62 48.53
C PRO A 106 17.28 -17.09 49.46
N GLU A 107 16.92 -16.47 50.60
CA GLU A 107 17.89 -15.89 51.55
C GLU A 107 18.67 -16.92 52.34
N GLN A 108 18.06 -18.08 52.61
CA GLN A 108 18.65 -19.07 53.55
C GLN A 108 19.38 -20.23 52.87
N CYS A 109 18.99 -20.60 51.65
CA CYS A 109 19.56 -21.76 50.97
C CYS A 109 19.48 -21.58 49.46
N ILE A 110 20.59 -21.29 48.82
CA ILE A 110 20.67 -21.20 47.34
C ILE A 110 21.08 -22.58 46.81
N SER A 111 20.23 -23.22 46.06
CA SER A 111 20.47 -24.52 45.43
C SER A 111 20.96 -24.41 43.99
N SER A 112 21.51 -25.51 43.46
CA SER A 112 21.84 -25.58 42.00
C SER A 112 20.61 -25.34 41.12
N ASN A 113 19.41 -25.68 41.60
CA ASN A 113 18.17 -25.42 40.89
C ASN A 113 17.86 -23.92 40.77
N ASP A 114 18.15 -23.14 41.80
CA ASP A 114 17.95 -21.69 41.82
C ASP A 114 18.91 -21.02 40.86
N ILE A 115 20.18 -21.43 40.81
CA ILE A 115 21.18 -20.94 39.86
C ILE A 115 20.78 -21.29 38.42
N ASN A 116 20.35 -22.52 38.18
CA ASN A 116 19.89 -22.94 36.86
C ASN A 116 18.61 -22.20 36.44
N ARG A 117 17.70 -21.90 37.38
CA ARG A 117 16.52 -21.08 37.12
C ARG A 117 16.92 -19.66 36.70
N LEU A 118 17.76 -18.99 37.49
CA LEU A 118 18.23 -17.64 37.24
C LEU A 118 19.00 -17.54 35.91
N THR A 119 19.88 -18.51 35.63
CA THR A 119 20.61 -18.60 34.35
C THR A 119 19.64 -18.70 33.15
N ARG A 120 18.61 -19.53 33.27
CA ARG A 120 17.57 -19.66 32.20
C ARG A 120 16.74 -18.41 32.05
N GLU A 121 16.33 -17.80 33.16
CA GLU A 121 15.55 -16.54 33.14
C GLU A 121 16.36 -15.42 32.47
N LEU A 122 17.63 -15.27 32.83
CA LEU A 122 18.55 -14.30 32.26
C LEU A 122 18.76 -14.56 30.75
N THR A 123 19.02 -15.81 30.37
CA THR A 123 19.16 -16.20 28.97
C THR A 123 17.88 -15.92 28.20
N ARG A 124 16.71 -16.28 28.78
CA ARG A 124 15.40 -16.01 28.17
C ARG A 124 15.15 -14.51 27.96
N LEU A 125 15.57 -13.69 28.93
CA LEU A 125 15.44 -12.23 28.84
C LEU A 125 16.26 -11.66 27.68
N TYR A 126 17.51 -12.10 27.48
CA TYR A 126 18.32 -11.74 26.31
C TYR A 126 17.66 -12.16 25.02
N VAL A 127 17.17 -13.40 24.91
CA VAL A 127 16.49 -13.92 23.72
C VAL A 127 15.21 -13.12 23.42
N GLN A 128 14.42 -12.81 24.45
CA GLN A 128 13.20 -11.99 24.30
C GLN A 128 13.50 -10.58 23.80
N LYS A 129 14.65 -10.02 24.18
CA LYS A 129 15.14 -8.72 23.68
C LYS A 129 15.77 -8.81 22.28
N GLY A 130 15.88 -10.02 21.72
CA GLY A 130 16.45 -10.27 20.38
C GLY A 130 17.96 -10.55 20.37
N TYR A 131 18.62 -10.64 21.52
CA TYR A 131 20.07 -10.93 21.64
C TYR A 131 20.33 -12.44 21.73
N ILE A 132 20.09 -13.15 20.63
CA ILE A 132 20.06 -14.63 20.59
C ILE A 132 21.43 -15.30 20.72
N THR A 133 22.52 -14.54 20.62
CA THR A 133 23.90 -15.06 20.77
C THR A 133 24.50 -14.79 22.12
N ALA A 134 23.77 -14.17 23.06
CA ALA A 134 24.20 -13.97 24.42
C ALA A 134 24.35 -15.33 25.14
N ARG A 135 25.45 -15.50 25.85
CA ARG A 135 25.78 -16.73 26.61
C ARG A 135 26.00 -16.40 28.06
N VAL A 136 25.31 -17.09 28.93
CA VAL A 136 25.49 -16.98 30.39
C VAL A 136 26.34 -18.17 30.88
N GLN A 137 27.42 -17.88 31.56
CA GLN A 137 28.34 -18.87 32.10
C GLN A 137 28.51 -18.68 33.61
N ILE A 138 28.61 -19.78 34.35
CA ILE A 138 28.90 -19.75 35.78
C ILE A 138 30.40 -19.60 35.94
N VAL A 139 30.82 -18.61 36.73
CA VAL A 139 32.22 -18.37 37.07
C VAL A 139 32.43 -18.52 38.58
N ARG A 140 33.69 -18.75 39.01
CA ARG A 140 34.05 -19.00 40.40
C ARG A 140 33.54 -17.87 41.32
N PRO A 141 33.22 -18.22 42.60
CA PRO A 141 32.83 -17.22 43.57
C PRO A 141 33.91 -16.14 43.76
N ASN A 142 33.46 -14.92 44.02
CA ASN A 142 34.32 -13.79 44.36
C ASN A 142 34.82 -13.88 45.80
N SER A 143 35.62 -12.87 46.25
CA SER A 143 36.12 -12.80 47.64
C SER A 143 35.05 -12.66 48.73
N GLN A 144 33.81 -12.31 48.34
CA GLN A 144 32.64 -12.21 49.23
C GLN A 144 31.83 -13.51 49.29
N GLY A 145 32.27 -14.55 48.58
CA GLY A 145 31.57 -15.83 48.50
C GLY A 145 30.38 -15.85 47.55
N GLU A 146 30.20 -14.83 46.72
CA GLU A 146 29.11 -14.76 45.76
C GLU A 146 29.50 -15.43 44.42
N LEU A 147 28.64 -16.31 43.92
CA LEU A 147 28.83 -17.00 42.64
C LEU A 147 28.61 -16.02 41.46
N GLY A 148 29.54 -15.99 40.51
CA GLY A 148 29.39 -15.14 39.33
C GLY A 148 28.57 -15.77 38.22
N LEU A 149 27.64 -15.01 37.63
CA LEU A 149 27.06 -15.28 36.32
C LEU A 149 27.65 -14.28 35.32
N SER A 150 28.62 -14.77 34.56
CA SER A 150 29.26 -13.97 33.50
C SER A 150 28.50 -14.09 32.20
N VAL A 151 28.08 -12.96 31.65
CA VAL A 151 27.39 -12.88 30.37
C VAL A 151 28.36 -12.45 29.29
N THR A 152 28.48 -13.25 28.23
CA THR A 152 29.15 -12.85 26.99
C THR A 152 28.07 -12.39 26.02
N GLU A 153 27.92 -11.07 25.90
CA GLU A 153 27.00 -10.46 24.94
C GLU A 153 27.56 -10.63 23.54
N GLY A 154 26.71 -11.14 22.62
CA GLY A 154 27.12 -11.40 21.25
C GLY A 154 27.13 -10.12 20.39
N PHE A 155 28.09 -9.99 19.47
CA PHE A 155 28.17 -8.90 18.53
C PHE A 155 28.43 -9.40 17.10
N ILE A 156 28.15 -8.55 16.11
CA ILE A 156 28.41 -8.85 14.69
C ILE A 156 29.87 -8.50 14.37
N GLU A 157 30.69 -9.52 14.18
CA GLU A 157 32.10 -9.33 13.81
C GLU A 157 32.21 -8.96 12.34
N LYS A 158 31.42 -9.60 11.47
CA LYS A 158 31.44 -9.39 10.03
C LYS A 158 30.13 -9.83 9.39
N ILE A 159 29.72 -9.13 8.31
CA ILE A 159 28.66 -9.55 7.41
C ILE A 159 29.29 -9.92 6.07
N GLU A 160 29.14 -11.16 5.63
CA GLU A 160 29.73 -11.66 4.39
C GLU A 160 28.69 -12.39 3.52
N GLY A 161 29.04 -12.60 2.24
CA GLY A 161 28.13 -13.18 1.24
C GLY A 161 27.23 -12.12 0.64
N GLY A 162 26.13 -12.59 0.04
CA GLY A 162 25.38 -11.80 -0.90
C GLY A 162 26.02 -11.86 -2.29
N ASP A 163 25.31 -11.37 -3.26
CA ASP A 163 25.73 -11.30 -4.66
C ASP A 163 25.36 -9.92 -5.23
N ARG A 164 25.45 -9.75 -6.55
CA ARG A 164 25.02 -8.50 -7.21
C ARG A 164 23.55 -8.11 -6.98
N TRP A 165 22.74 -9.05 -6.47
CA TRP A 165 21.30 -8.86 -6.21
C TRP A 165 21.01 -8.54 -4.73
N VAL A 166 21.99 -8.79 -3.84
CA VAL A 166 21.88 -8.61 -2.40
C VAL A 166 23.03 -7.76 -1.89
N ASN A 167 22.80 -6.45 -1.81
CA ASN A 167 23.81 -5.47 -1.36
C ASN A 167 23.83 -5.39 0.18
N SER A 168 24.74 -6.16 0.81
CA SER A 168 24.82 -6.22 2.28
C SER A 168 25.06 -4.86 2.94
N ARG A 169 25.79 -3.93 2.30
CA ARG A 169 26.08 -2.61 2.88
C ARG A 169 24.84 -1.72 3.00
N LEU A 170 23.92 -1.82 2.03
CA LEU A 170 22.65 -1.08 2.07
C LEU A 170 21.61 -1.77 2.95
N LEU A 171 21.64 -3.11 3.00
CA LEU A 171 20.68 -3.88 3.78
C LEU A 171 20.98 -3.88 5.29
N PHE A 172 22.25 -3.84 5.66
CA PHE A 172 22.73 -3.90 7.04
C PHE A 172 23.70 -2.74 7.38
N PRO A 173 23.30 -1.48 7.19
CA PRO A 173 24.23 -0.35 7.32
C PRO A 173 24.74 -0.21 8.75
N GLY A 174 26.08 -0.25 8.92
CA GLY A 174 26.74 0.00 10.19
C GLY A 174 26.45 -0.99 11.30
N LEU A 175 26.07 -2.26 10.98
CA LEU A 175 25.81 -3.30 11.98
C LEU A 175 27.09 -4.03 12.43
N GLU A 176 28.16 -4.03 11.64
CA GLU A 176 29.44 -4.61 12.05
C GLU A 176 29.99 -3.88 13.28
N GLY A 177 30.45 -4.64 14.28
CA GLY A 177 30.92 -4.15 15.57
C GLY A 177 29.80 -3.86 16.58
N LYS A 178 28.53 -3.94 16.21
CA LYS A 178 27.39 -3.72 17.12
C LYS A 178 26.89 -5.01 17.75
N PRO A 179 26.18 -4.95 18.90
CA PRO A 179 25.50 -6.10 19.47
C PRO A 179 24.60 -6.78 18.44
N LEU A 180 24.64 -8.13 18.40
CA LEU A 180 23.82 -8.90 17.48
C LEU A 180 22.37 -8.90 17.96
N LYS A 181 21.52 -8.17 17.27
CA LYS A 181 20.08 -8.10 17.52
C LYS A 181 19.32 -8.71 16.35
N LEU A 182 18.54 -9.75 16.61
CA LEU A 182 17.82 -10.51 15.57
C LEU A 182 16.89 -9.64 14.75
N THR A 183 16.18 -8.68 15.37
CA THR A 183 15.24 -7.79 14.67
C THR A 183 15.92 -6.92 13.61
N GLU A 184 17.19 -6.54 13.78
CA GLU A 184 17.96 -5.77 12.81
C GLU A 184 18.42 -6.65 11.64
N LEU A 185 18.80 -7.90 11.91
CA LEU A 185 19.12 -8.89 10.89
C LEU A 185 17.90 -9.26 10.07
N ASP A 186 16.77 -9.48 10.73
CA ASP A 186 15.49 -9.76 10.08
C ASP A 186 15.07 -8.60 9.18
N GLN A 187 15.24 -7.35 9.62
CA GLN A 187 14.93 -6.17 8.82
C GLN A 187 15.74 -6.14 7.51
N GLY A 188 17.04 -6.39 7.59
CA GLY A 188 17.89 -6.45 6.40
C GLY A 188 17.55 -7.62 5.48
N LEU A 189 17.21 -8.78 6.08
CA LEU A 189 16.78 -9.97 5.33
C LEU A 189 15.46 -9.72 4.59
N ASP A 190 14.52 -9.03 5.23
CA ASP A 190 13.27 -8.63 4.59
C ASP A 190 13.48 -7.72 3.40
N GLN A 191 14.37 -6.75 3.56
CA GLN A 191 14.72 -5.86 2.45
C GLN A 191 15.35 -6.62 1.29
N ALA A 192 16.18 -7.66 1.55
CA ALA A 192 16.70 -8.54 0.50
C ALA A 192 15.58 -9.32 -0.20
N ASN A 193 14.66 -9.89 0.58
CA ASN A 193 13.54 -10.71 0.09
C ASN A 193 12.34 -9.88 -0.41
N ARG A 194 12.40 -8.57 -0.35
CA ARG A 194 11.47 -7.65 -1.01
C ARG A 194 11.49 -7.83 -2.53
N LEU A 195 12.64 -8.22 -3.10
CA LEU A 195 12.78 -8.54 -4.51
C LEU A 195 12.16 -9.92 -4.79
N GLN A 196 11.33 -10.02 -5.82
CA GLN A 196 10.64 -11.28 -6.16
C GLN A 196 11.59 -12.38 -6.62
N SER A 197 12.71 -11.98 -7.21
CA SER A 197 13.74 -12.87 -7.70
C SER A 197 14.65 -13.43 -6.62
N ASN A 198 14.61 -12.89 -5.40
CA ASN A 198 15.49 -13.30 -4.30
C ASN A 198 14.80 -14.26 -3.34
N THR A 199 15.56 -15.26 -2.88
CA THR A 199 15.26 -16.06 -1.71
C THR A 199 16.52 -16.10 -0.85
N THR A 200 16.70 -15.04 -0.06
CA THR A 200 17.88 -14.84 0.78
C THR A 200 17.63 -15.44 2.15
N LYS A 201 18.61 -16.17 2.65
CA LYS A 201 18.70 -16.71 4.02
C LYS A 201 19.98 -16.20 4.65
N LEU A 202 20.04 -16.17 5.97
CA LEU A 202 21.25 -15.86 6.71
C LEU A 202 21.61 -17.02 7.66
N ASP A 203 22.91 -17.27 7.80
CA ASP A 203 23.47 -18.17 8.81
C ASP A 203 24.26 -17.32 9.81
N ILE A 204 24.15 -17.62 11.08
CA ILE A 204 24.94 -17.03 12.16
C ILE A 204 26.05 -18.02 12.52
N LEU A 205 27.26 -17.69 12.19
CA LEU A 205 28.44 -18.53 12.43
C LEU A 205 29.30 -17.96 13.55
N PRO A 206 30.06 -18.78 14.31
CA PRO A 206 31.02 -18.28 15.27
C PRO A 206 32.09 -17.40 14.60
N GLY A 207 32.37 -16.24 15.20
CA GLY A 207 33.47 -15.37 14.79
C GLY A 207 34.80 -15.83 15.36
N ARG A 208 35.83 -15.04 15.13
CA ARG A 208 37.18 -15.28 15.66
C ARG A 208 37.34 -14.72 17.08
N GLN A 209 36.61 -13.66 17.39
CA GLN A 209 36.65 -13.01 18.69
C GLN A 209 35.61 -13.64 19.63
N VAL A 210 35.86 -13.58 20.94
CA VAL A 210 34.92 -14.06 21.97
C VAL A 210 33.64 -13.23 21.87
N GLY A 211 32.49 -13.89 21.74
CA GLY A 211 31.19 -13.22 21.51
C GLY A 211 30.97 -12.76 20.06
N GLY A 212 32.01 -12.80 19.19
CA GLY A 212 31.88 -12.43 17.78
C GLY A 212 31.05 -13.43 16.97
N SER A 213 30.23 -12.92 16.06
CA SER A 213 29.43 -13.71 15.11
C SER A 213 29.65 -13.23 13.69
N VAL A 214 29.81 -14.15 12.75
CA VAL A 214 29.86 -13.87 11.31
C VAL A 214 28.51 -14.17 10.72
N ILE A 215 27.89 -13.16 10.12
CA ILE A 215 26.61 -13.26 9.42
C ILE A 215 26.89 -13.58 7.96
N ARG A 216 26.50 -14.77 7.51
CA ARG A 216 26.67 -15.21 6.13
C ARG A 216 25.34 -15.20 5.39
N LEU A 217 25.26 -14.37 4.33
CA LEU A 217 24.10 -14.30 3.45
C LEU A 217 24.23 -15.33 2.34
N ARG A 218 23.16 -16.09 2.13
CA ARG A 218 23.00 -17.03 1.01
C ARG A 218 21.76 -16.64 0.22
N ASN A 219 21.93 -16.28 -1.04
CA ASN A 219 20.82 -15.94 -1.93
C ASN A 219 20.63 -17.03 -2.98
N GLN A 220 19.39 -17.47 -3.16
CA GLN A 220 18.94 -18.21 -4.34
C GLN A 220 18.23 -17.24 -5.24
N HIS A 221 18.83 -16.96 -6.40
CA HIS A 221 18.32 -15.97 -7.33
C HIS A 221 17.54 -16.64 -8.45
N ALA A 222 16.32 -16.15 -8.68
CA ALA A 222 15.46 -16.53 -9.80
C ALA A 222 15.53 -15.43 -10.90
N LYS A 223 14.66 -15.53 -11.90
CA LYS A 223 14.52 -14.55 -12.98
C LYS A 223 14.30 -13.13 -12.42
N PRO A 224 15.16 -12.15 -12.75
CA PRO A 224 15.11 -10.81 -12.14
C PRO A 224 14.00 -9.92 -12.70
N TRP A 225 13.29 -10.35 -13.69
CA TRP A 225 12.23 -9.58 -14.30
C TRP A 225 10.90 -10.34 -14.34
N LEU A 226 9.84 -9.58 -14.27
CA LEU A 226 8.46 -10.05 -14.40
C LEU A 226 7.73 -9.13 -15.35
N ILE A 227 7.17 -9.69 -16.42
CA ILE A 227 6.31 -8.96 -17.34
C ILE A 227 4.92 -9.56 -17.29
N THR A 228 3.91 -8.71 -17.15
CA THR A 228 2.51 -9.08 -17.26
C THR A 228 1.88 -8.24 -18.34
N ALA A 229 1.18 -8.86 -19.27
CA ALA A 229 0.40 -8.15 -20.28
C ALA A 229 -1.04 -8.67 -20.29
N GLY A 230 -1.98 -7.81 -20.65
CA GLY A 230 -3.38 -8.18 -20.66
C GLY A 230 -4.29 -7.13 -21.28
N THR A 231 -5.56 -7.45 -21.29
CA THR A 231 -6.63 -6.56 -21.73
C THR A 231 -7.82 -6.67 -20.79
N ASP A 232 -8.53 -5.56 -20.62
CA ASP A 232 -9.79 -5.51 -19.87
C ASP A 232 -10.74 -4.47 -20.44
N ASN A 233 -12.01 -4.55 -20.06
CA ASN A 233 -13.03 -3.56 -20.40
C ASN A 233 -13.33 -2.59 -19.24
N TYR A 234 -12.29 -2.23 -18.45
CA TYR A 234 -12.41 -1.36 -17.29
C TYR A 234 -12.31 0.14 -17.61
N GLY A 235 -12.11 0.48 -18.87
CA GLY A 235 -12.09 1.86 -19.36
C GLY A 235 -13.46 2.51 -19.33
N GLN A 236 -13.48 3.82 -19.59
CA GLN A 236 -14.70 4.61 -19.68
C GLN A 236 -15.26 4.57 -21.11
N LYS A 237 -16.60 4.63 -21.24
CA LYS A 237 -17.24 4.71 -22.56
C LYS A 237 -16.83 5.95 -23.32
N SER A 238 -16.55 7.05 -22.60
CA SER A 238 -16.13 8.34 -23.16
C SER A 238 -14.77 8.29 -23.84
N THR A 239 -13.80 7.58 -23.23
CA THR A 239 -12.39 7.55 -23.68
C THR A 239 -11.95 6.19 -24.23
N GLY A 240 -12.88 5.24 -24.31
CA GLY A 240 -12.64 3.86 -24.75
C GLY A 240 -12.72 2.85 -23.59
N GLN A 241 -13.54 1.84 -23.81
CA GLN A 241 -13.88 0.85 -22.79
C GLN A 241 -12.82 -0.24 -22.67
N TRP A 242 -12.24 -0.70 -23.77
CA TRP A 242 -11.23 -1.74 -23.78
C TRP A 242 -9.82 -1.16 -23.67
N LEU A 243 -9.07 -1.65 -22.69
CA LEU A 243 -7.70 -1.23 -22.39
C LEU A 243 -6.72 -2.38 -22.60
N ALA A 244 -5.59 -2.09 -23.25
CA ALA A 244 -4.39 -2.90 -23.13
C ALA A 244 -3.62 -2.45 -21.88
N ARG A 245 -3.10 -3.40 -21.12
CA ARG A 245 -2.25 -3.14 -19.95
C ARG A 245 -0.97 -3.95 -20.03
N ALA A 246 0.12 -3.34 -19.60
CA ALA A 246 1.40 -4.01 -19.46
C ALA A 246 2.08 -3.53 -18.17
N THR A 247 2.65 -4.46 -17.44
CA THR A 247 3.50 -4.17 -16.27
C THR A 247 4.83 -4.89 -16.46
N ALA A 248 5.93 -4.17 -16.33
CA ALA A 248 7.28 -4.73 -16.33
C ALA A 248 7.98 -4.35 -15.03
N THR A 249 8.50 -5.33 -14.31
CA THR A 249 9.29 -5.11 -13.09
C THR A 249 10.67 -5.72 -13.29
N LEU A 250 11.70 -5.00 -12.87
CA LEU A 250 13.09 -5.44 -12.90
C LEU A 250 13.68 -5.29 -11.50
N ASP A 251 14.15 -6.40 -10.94
CA ASP A 251 14.79 -6.46 -9.64
C ASP A 251 16.29 -6.18 -9.76
N SER A 252 16.81 -5.38 -8.86
CA SER A 252 18.23 -4.98 -8.69
C SER A 252 18.94 -4.51 -9.99
N PRO A 253 18.33 -3.60 -10.77
CA PRO A 253 18.95 -3.13 -12.01
C PRO A 253 20.33 -2.49 -11.79
N PHE A 254 20.53 -1.83 -10.66
CA PHE A 254 21.79 -1.14 -10.32
C PHE A 254 22.66 -1.90 -9.28
N GLY A 255 22.26 -3.12 -8.88
CA GLY A 255 22.99 -3.88 -7.87
C GLY A 255 22.87 -3.32 -6.45
N LEU A 256 21.81 -2.55 -6.17
CA LEU A 256 21.56 -1.89 -4.90
C LEU A 256 20.46 -2.55 -4.09
N SER A 257 20.04 -3.78 -4.42
CA SER A 257 18.84 -4.43 -3.90
C SER A 257 17.58 -3.59 -4.16
N ASP A 258 17.60 -2.83 -5.22
CA ASP A 258 16.59 -1.92 -5.70
C ASP A 258 15.62 -2.60 -6.66
N PHE A 259 14.53 -1.95 -7.03
CA PHE A 259 13.70 -2.38 -8.14
C PHE A 259 13.11 -1.21 -8.92
N VAL A 260 12.81 -1.47 -10.19
CA VAL A 260 12.05 -0.60 -11.08
C VAL A 260 10.78 -1.31 -11.49
N SER A 261 9.66 -0.61 -11.52
CA SER A 261 8.39 -1.08 -12.08
C SER A 261 7.82 -0.06 -13.03
N LEU A 262 7.47 -0.48 -14.23
CA LEU A 262 6.80 0.32 -15.24
C LEU A 262 5.42 -0.28 -15.51
N ASN A 263 4.38 0.52 -15.32
CA ASN A 263 3.01 0.21 -15.73
C ASN A 263 2.64 1.08 -16.92
N ALA A 264 1.97 0.49 -17.89
CA ALA A 264 1.43 1.18 -19.06
C ALA A 264 0.02 0.67 -19.33
N ASN A 265 -0.89 1.58 -19.61
CA ASN A 265 -2.20 1.25 -20.15
C ASN A 265 -2.56 2.16 -21.32
N SER A 266 -3.33 1.65 -22.26
CA SER A 266 -3.81 2.40 -23.41
C SER A 266 -5.12 1.81 -23.91
N THR A 267 -6.02 2.68 -24.35
CA THR A 267 -7.23 2.27 -25.06
C THR A 267 -6.91 1.48 -26.31
N LEU A 268 -7.62 0.37 -26.52
CA LEU A 268 -7.53 -0.50 -27.71
C LEU A 268 -8.46 -0.04 -28.84
N GLU A 269 -9.53 0.69 -28.52
CA GLU A 269 -10.47 1.21 -29.48
C GLU A 269 -9.85 2.34 -30.32
N ASN A 270 -10.52 2.72 -31.42
CA ASN A 270 -10.00 3.69 -32.39
C ASN A 270 -9.44 4.97 -31.71
N PRO A 271 -8.11 5.17 -31.69
CA PRO A 271 -7.47 6.26 -30.97
C PRO A 271 -7.58 7.62 -31.69
N ALA A 272 -8.17 7.68 -32.87
CA ALA A 272 -8.29 8.91 -33.65
C ALA A 272 -9.33 9.89 -33.06
N HIS A 273 -10.30 9.38 -32.27
CA HIS A 273 -11.40 10.18 -31.76
C HIS A 273 -11.62 10.05 -30.24
N ARG A 274 -11.00 9.07 -29.61
CA ARG A 274 -11.08 8.88 -28.15
C ARG A 274 -9.97 7.98 -27.69
N TYR A 275 -9.30 8.36 -26.65
CA TYR A 275 -8.29 7.51 -26.00
C TYR A 275 -8.08 7.88 -24.53
N ASN A 276 -7.55 6.93 -23.80
CA ASN A 276 -6.94 7.14 -22.49
C ASN A 276 -5.62 6.36 -22.47
N ARG A 277 -4.53 7.01 -22.10
CA ARG A 277 -3.19 6.42 -21.97
C ARG A 277 -2.60 6.86 -20.65
N ALA A 278 -1.99 5.92 -19.93
CA ALA A 278 -1.27 6.24 -18.70
C ALA A 278 -0.01 5.40 -18.58
N TYR A 279 1.01 5.99 -18.01
CA TYR A 279 2.31 5.39 -17.74
C TYR A 279 2.70 5.75 -16.32
N THR A 280 3.13 4.75 -15.54
CA THR A 280 3.60 4.97 -14.16
C THR A 280 4.91 4.23 -13.98
N LEU A 281 5.96 4.97 -13.62
CA LEU A 281 7.28 4.47 -13.27
C LEU A 281 7.46 4.56 -11.76
N LEU A 282 7.91 3.48 -11.13
CA LEU A 282 8.28 3.41 -9.72
C LEU A 282 9.70 2.88 -9.60
N TYR A 283 10.55 3.58 -8.88
CA TYR A 283 11.85 3.12 -8.43
C TYR A 283 11.88 3.04 -6.91
N SER A 284 12.50 2.01 -6.34
CA SER A 284 12.57 1.84 -4.89
C SER A 284 13.90 1.23 -4.46
N LEU A 285 14.51 1.84 -3.43
CA LEU A 285 15.84 1.55 -2.89
C LEU A 285 15.76 1.33 -1.37
N PRO A 286 16.30 0.22 -0.81
CA PRO A 286 16.37 -0.02 0.62
C PRO A 286 17.62 0.61 1.24
N TYR A 287 17.53 0.99 2.52
CA TYR A 287 18.66 1.35 3.35
C TYR A 287 18.37 1.01 4.81
N GLY A 288 18.76 -0.18 5.25
CA GLY A 288 18.44 -0.68 6.60
C GLY A 288 16.93 -0.69 6.86
N ALA A 289 16.49 0.05 7.87
CA ALA A 289 15.08 0.21 8.20
C ALA A 289 14.32 1.19 7.29
N PHE A 290 15.02 1.93 6.44
CA PHE A 290 14.44 2.86 5.49
C PHE A 290 14.21 2.21 4.12
N THR A 291 13.17 2.67 3.44
CA THR A 291 12.94 2.41 2.02
C THR A 291 12.64 3.75 1.35
N PHE A 292 13.45 4.13 0.39
CA PHE A 292 13.24 5.32 -0.43
C PHE A 292 12.59 4.92 -1.75
N SER A 293 11.56 5.65 -2.15
CA SER A 293 10.86 5.40 -3.41
C SER A 293 10.62 6.71 -4.15
N GLY A 294 10.82 6.69 -5.45
CA GLY A 294 10.45 7.77 -6.35
C GLY A 294 9.50 7.25 -7.42
N PHE A 295 8.47 8.01 -7.74
CA PHE A 295 7.56 7.65 -8.81
C PHE A 295 7.25 8.84 -9.73
N ALA A 296 6.96 8.51 -10.98
CA ALA A 296 6.51 9.45 -11.99
C ALA A 296 5.33 8.82 -12.74
N SER A 297 4.26 9.57 -12.90
CA SER A 297 3.09 9.16 -13.67
C SER A 297 2.73 10.22 -14.69
N PHE A 298 2.42 9.78 -15.88
CA PHE A 298 1.93 10.61 -16.98
C PHE A 298 0.68 9.97 -17.55
N SER A 299 -0.39 10.75 -17.71
CA SER A 299 -1.61 10.31 -18.39
C SER A 299 -2.12 11.36 -19.36
N SER A 300 -2.78 10.90 -20.40
CA SER A 300 -3.47 11.76 -21.37
C SER A 300 -4.76 11.10 -21.85
N TYR A 301 -5.77 11.91 -22.06
CA TYR A 301 -7.04 11.45 -22.58
C TYR A 301 -7.59 12.40 -23.64
N GLU A 302 -8.42 11.85 -24.51
CA GLU A 302 -9.20 12.60 -25.49
C GLU A 302 -10.58 11.96 -25.61
N ASN A 303 -11.60 12.79 -25.63
CA ASN A 303 -13.00 12.41 -25.75
C ASN A 303 -13.71 13.39 -26.69
N HIS A 304 -14.46 12.86 -27.65
CA HIS A 304 -15.33 13.62 -28.53
C HIS A 304 -16.78 13.48 -28.06
N GLN A 305 -17.33 14.58 -27.53
CA GLN A 305 -18.71 14.61 -27.05
C GLN A 305 -19.64 15.04 -28.19
N GLN A 306 -20.58 14.17 -28.55
CA GLN A 306 -21.61 14.50 -29.50
C GLN A 306 -22.65 15.41 -28.85
N LEU A 307 -22.79 16.61 -29.35
CA LEU A 307 -23.87 17.54 -29.04
C LEU A 307 -24.92 17.52 -30.16
N PRO A 308 -26.13 18.07 -29.95
CA PRO A 308 -27.20 18.04 -30.96
C PRO A 308 -26.80 18.56 -32.36
N HIS A 309 -25.89 19.54 -32.43
CA HIS A 309 -25.46 20.18 -33.68
C HIS A 309 -23.95 20.08 -33.95
N ASN A 310 -23.13 19.78 -32.96
CA ASN A 310 -21.67 19.78 -33.06
C ASN A 310 -21.04 18.63 -32.31
N VAL A 311 -19.84 18.25 -32.72
CA VAL A 311 -18.95 17.38 -31.94
C VAL A 311 -17.90 18.26 -31.29
N VAL A 312 -17.79 18.21 -29.97
CA VAL A 312 -16.82 18.99 -29.22
C VAL A 312 -15.75 18.08 -28.62
N LYS A 313 -14.53 18.57 -28.57
CA LYS A 313 -13.36 17.85 -28.09
C LYS A 313 -13.04 18.26 -26.67
N LEU A 314 -13.02 17.27 -25.76
CA LEU A 314 -12.46 17.37 -24.42
C LEU A 314 -11.17 16.56 -24.36
N HIS A 315 -10.06 17.18 -23.95
CA HIS A 315 -8.81 16.46 -23.80
C HIS A 315 -8.02 17.01 -22.61
N GLY A 316 -7.11 16.20 -22.09
CA GLY A 316 -6.29 16.63 -20.97
C GLY A 316 -5.06 15.77 -20.77
N GLN A 317 -4.16 16.31 -19.96
CA GLN A 317 -2.93 15.68 -19.53
C GLN A 317 -2.79 15.82 -18.03
N THR A 318 -2.22 14.79 -17.40
CA THR A 318 -1.94 14.79 -15.98
C THR A 318 -0.52 14.29 -15.77
N GLN A 319 0.23 15.03 -14.99
CA GLN A 319 1.60 14.68 -14.58
C GLN A 319 1.64 14.61 -13.06
N GLN A 320 2.26 13.56 -12.55
CA GLN A 320 2.45 13.38 -11.11
C GLN A 320 3.85 12.85 -10.83
N TYR A 321 4.55 13.48 -9.90
CA TYR A 321 5.87 13.08 -9.44
C TYR A 321 5.84 12.98 -7.92
N GLY A 322 6.46 11.97 -7.35
CA GLY A 322 6.50 11.83 -5.91
C GLY A 322 7.80 11.22 -5.42
N LEU A 323 8.20 11.67 -4.23
CA LEU A 323 9.29 11.09 -3.45
C LEU A 323 8.71 10.64 -2.11
N ARG A 324 9.05 9.43 -1.69
CA ARG A 324 8.56 8.81 -0.46
C ARG A 324 9.70 8.16 0.30
N SER A 325 9.68 8.32 1.62
CA SER A 325 10.55 7.61 2.56
C SER A 325 9.69 6.87 3.56
N ASP A 326 9.88 5.56 3.66
CA ASP A 326 9.25 4.69 4.66
C ASP A 326 10.29 4.29 5.70
N TYR A 327 9.96 4.36 6.97
CA TYR A 327 10.79 3.96 8.10
C TYR A 327 10.07 2.92 8.96
N VAL A 328 10.62 1.71 9.05
CA VAL A 328 10.12 0.65 9.93
C VAL A 328 10.67 0.90 11.33
N PHE A 329 9.81 1.33 12.26
CA PHE A 329 10.22 1.65 13.62
C PHE A 329 9.95 0.51 14.61
N TYR A 330 9.01 -0.38 14.29
CA TYR A 330 8.74 -1.57 15.07
C TYR A 330 8.53 -2.77 14.14
N ARG A 331 9.10 -3.89 14.54
CA ARG A 331 8.99 -5.13 13.83
C ARG A 331 9.16 -6.31 14.78
N ASP A 332 8.27 -7.27 14.68
CA ASP A 332 8.42 -8.60 15.27
C ASP A 332 8.03 -9.67 14.23
N ARG A 333 7.79 -10.91 14.68
CA ARG A 333 7.48 -12.05 13.83
C ARG A 333 6.17 -11.90 13.05
N ASP A 334 5.18 -11.24 13.62
CA ASP A 334 3.81 -11.18 13.10
C ASP A 334 3.35 -9.75 12.76
N GLN A 335 4.18 -8.74 13.06
CA GLN A 335 3.81 -7.33 12.95
C GLN A 335 4.94 -6.48 12.36
N ILE A 336 4.56 -5.50 11.53
CA ILE A 336 5.44 -4.42 11.06
C ILE A 336 4.70 -3.09 11.20
N ASP A 337 5.31 -2.14 11.93
CA ASP A 337 4.84 -0.77 12.03
C ASP A 337 5.83 0.18 11.37
N SER A 338 5.31 1.10 10.57
CA SER A 338 6.15 2.06 9.86
C SER A 338 5.53 3.44 9.81
N LEU A 339 6.40 4.45 9.76
CA LEU A 339 6.06 5.83 9.42
C LEU A 339 6.53 6.12 8.01
N SER A 340 5.80 6.93 7.29
CA SER A 340 6.24 7.41 5.98
C SER A 340 5.97 8.88 5.78
N GLY A 341 6.89 9.55 5.08
CA GLY A 341 6.74 10.89 4.57
C GLY A 341 6.78 10.87 3.04
N GLN A 342 5.88 11.59 2.40
CA GLN A 342 5.80 11.70 0.95
C GLN A 342 5.61 13.15 0.52
N LEU A 343 6.33 13.56 -0.52
CA LEU A 343 6.11 14.82 -1.23
C LEU A 343 5.66 14.50 -2.64
N THR A 344 4.54 15.08 -3.08
CA THR A 344 3.95 14.83 -4.39
C THR A 344 3.66 16.15 -5.10
N TYR A 345 4.11 16.26 -6.33
CA TYR A 345 3.74 17.31 -7.27
C TYR A 345 2.76 16.78 -8.29
N LYS A 346 1.66 17.51 -8.54
CA LYS A 346 0.62 17.17 -9.51
C LYS A 346 0.37 18.38 -10.41
N ARG A 347 0.37 18.18 -11.70
CA ARG A 347 -0.03 19.17 -12.71
C ARG A 347 -1.07 18.58 -13.62
N ILE A 348 -2.18 19.26 -13.73
CA ILE A 348 -3.32 18.89 -14.55
C ILE A 348 -3.57 20.02 -15.55
N ASP A 349 -3.70 19.68 -16.82
CA ASP A 349 -4.07 20.60 -17.90
C ASP A 349 -5.23 19.98 -18.66
N ASN A 350 -6.43 20.56 -18.52
CA ASN A 350 -7.67 20.14 -19.19
C ASN A 350 -8.12 21.22 -20.19
N TYR A 351 -8.61 20.80 -21.33
CA TYR A 351 -9.00 21.65 -22.41
C TYR A 351 -10.39 21.29 -22.94
N PHE A 352 -11.15 22.32 -23.28
CA PHE A 352 -12.33 22.25 -24.12
C PHE A 352 -11.98 22.88 -25.47
N GLU A 353 -11.95 22.08 -26.52
CA GLU A 353 -11.36 22.47 -27.82
C GLU A 353 -9.90 22.95 -27.59
N SER A 354 -9.63 24.21 -27.89
CA SER A 354 -8.34 24.86 -27.69
C SER A 354 -8.27 25.69 -26.38
N VAL A 355 -9.37 25.77 -25.61
CA VAL A 355 -9.47 26.62 -24.42
C VAL A 355 -9.13 25.81 -23.19
N ARG A 356 -8.13 26.25 -22.42
CA ARG A 356 -7.78 25.66 -21.13
C ARG A 356 -8.89 25.91 -20.11
N LEU A 357 -9.30 24.85 -19.42
CA LEU A 357 -10.30 24.91 -18.37
C LEU A 357 -9.60 25.14 -17.02
N GLU A 358 -9.42 26.40 -16.62
CA GLU A 358 -8.63 26.75 -15.42
C GLU A 358 -9.12 26.05 -14.15
N VAL A 359 -10.43 25.98 -13.92
CA VAL A 359 -11.05 25.35 -12.74
C VAL A 359 -10.73 23.86 -12.61
N SER A 360 -10.53 23.15 -13.73
CA SER A 360 -10.23 21.73 -13.76
C SER A 360 -8.75 21.42 -14.05
N SER A 361 -7.89 22.46 -14.03
CA SER A 361 -6.47 22.36 -14.37
C SER A 361 -5.57 22.84 -13.22
N PRO A 362 -5.71 22.29 -11.98
CA PRO A 362 -4.90 22.74 -10.86
C PRO A 362 -3.47 22.20 -10.92
N THR A 363 -2.55 23.01 -10.37
CA THR A 363 -1.20 22.58 -9.99
C THR A 363 -1.13 22.48 -8.47
N LEU A 364 -0.75 21.31 -7.95
CA LEU A 364 -0.73 21.01 -6.52
C LEU A 364 0.64 20.49 -6.09
N THR A 365 1.07 20.92 -4.91
CA THR A 365 2.19 20.30 -4.19
C THR A 365 1.68 19.82 -2.84
N LEU A 366 1.81 18.54 -2.56
CA LEU A 366 1.23 17.88 -1.40
C LEU A 366 2.31 17.23 -0.55
N ALA A 367 2.31 17.48 0.74
CA ALA A 367 3.08 16.72 1.72
C ALA A 367 2.15 15.78 2.48
N GLU A 368 2.53 14.53 2.62
CA GLU A 368 1.78 13.51 3.34
C GLU A 368 2.66 12.86 4.41
N LEU A 369 2.11 12.73 5.62
CA LEU A 369 2.66 11.90 6.68
C LEU A 369 1.69 10.76 6.94
N SER A 370 2.20 9.53 7.04
CA SER A 370 1.36 8.37 7.33
C SER A 370 2.00 7.38 8.29
N ALA A 371 1.14 6.72 9.07
CA ALA A 371 1.47 5.60 9.92
C ALA A 371 0.80 4.34 9.37
N SER A 372 1.56 3.27 9.21
CA SER A 372 1.08 1.99 8.70
C SER A 372 1.31 0.90 9.72
N HIS A 373 0.32 0.04 9.86
CA HIS A 373 0.32 -1.16 10.68
C HIS A 373 -0.01 -2.36 9.81
N LEU A 374 0.80 -3.41 9.87
CA LEU A 374 0.58 -4.69 9.20
C LEU A 374 0.75 -5.81 10.20
N GLN A 375 -0.28 -6.64 10.39
CA GLN A 375 -0.29 -7.73 11.34
C GLN A 375 -0.77 -9.04 10.71
N ILE A 376 -0.03 -10.12 10.94
CA ILE A 376 -0.45 -11.47 10.61
C ILE A 376 -1.28 -12.01 11.78
N LEU A 377 -2.52 -12.33 11.51
CA LEU A 377 -3.44 -12.96 12.45
C LEU A 377 -3.40 -14.50 12.28
N PRO A 378 -3.86 -15.29 13.27
CA PRO A 378 -3.93 -16.75 13.14
C PRO A 378 -4.68 -17.21 11.88
N ASN A 379 -5.73 -16.51 11.50
CA ASN A 379 -6.58 -16.85 10.36
C ASN A 379 -6.53 -15.82 9.23
N GLY A 380 -5.57 -14.89 9.21
CA GLY A 380 -5.59 -13.86 8.20
C GLY A 380 -4.50 -12.83 8.30
N VAL A 381 -4.76 -11.66 7.70
CA VAL A 381 -3.87 -10.50 7.72
C VAL A 381 -4.71 -9.25 7.89
N PHE A 382 -4.28 -8.38 8.77
CA PHE A 382 -4.81 -7.04 8.94
C PHE A 382 -3.76 -6.02 8.50
N SER A 383 -4.17 -5.01 7.74
CA SER A 383 -3.35 -3.85 7.42
C SER A 383 -4.17 -2.57 7.59
N ALA A 384 -3.55 -1.54 8.14
CA ALA A 384 -4.14 -0.22 8.28
C ALA A 384 -3.10 0.86 7.93
N ASN A 385 -3.57 1.96 7.37
CA ASN A 385 -2.78 3.15 7.11
C ASN A 385 -3.61 4.37 7.45
N LEU A 386 -3.09 5.20 8.34
CA LEU A 386 -3.64 6.51 8.69
C LEU A 386 -2.71 7.57 8.13
N SER A 387 -3.24 8.51 7.36
CA SER A 387 -2.44 9.59 6.79
C SER A 387 -3.09 10.96 6.92
N VAL A 388 -2.24 11.97 7.00
CA VAL A 388 -2.60 13.38 6.90
C VAL A 388 -1.83 13.97 5.73
N GLU A 389 -2.55 14.64 4.84
CA GLU A 389 -2.02 15.27 3.64
C GLU A 389 -2.28 16.78 3.73
N GLN A 390 -1.25 17.57 3.46
CA GLN A 390 -1.27 19.02 3.48
C GLN A 390 -0.87 19.56 2.10
N GLY A 391 -1.70 20.42 1.53
CA GLY A 391 -1.36 21.23 0.36
C GLY A 391 -0.34 22.32 0.71
N LEU A 392 0.72 22.44 -0.09
CA LEU A 392 1.83 23.38 0.10
C LEU A 392 1.90 24.41 -1.03
N PRO A 393 2.26 25.66 -0.74
CA PRO A 393 2.42 26.71 -1.76
C PRO A 393 3.78 26.64 -2.48
N TRP A 394 4.27 25.43 -2.79
CA TRP A 394 5.59 25.18 -3.38
C TRP A 394 5.49 24.78 -4.85
N LEU A 395 6.61 24.88 -5.58
CA LEU A 395 6.79 24.41 -6.95
C LEU A 395 5.72 24.94 -7.93
N GLY A 396 5.23 26.17 -7.72
CA GLY A 396 4.22 26.76 -8.59
C GLY A 396 2.79 26.26 -8.33
N ALA A 397 2.51 25.69 -7.15
CA ALA A 397 1.16 25.34 -6.75
C ALA A 397 0.26 26.60 -6.76
N ASP A 398 -0.97 26.44 -7.25
CA ASP A 398 -1.90 27.54 -7.43
C ASP A 398 -2.20 28.23 -6.11
N ARG A 399 -1.96 29.54 -6.05
CA ARG A 399 -2.24 30.40 -4.91
C ARG A 399 -3.39 31.33 -5.29
N HIS A 400 -4.55 31.12 -4.74
CA HIS A 400 -5.74 31.96 -4.95
C HIS A 400 -6.19 32.12 -6.40
N PRO A 401 -7.11 31.35 -6.87
CA PRO A 401 -7.89 31.75 -8.04
C PRO A 401 -8.86 32.85 -7.61
N SER A 402 -8.72 33.98 -8.18
CA SER A 402 -9.49 35.21 -7.87
C SER A 402 -11.01 35.12 -8.12
N SER A 403 -11.53 34.00 -8.57
CA SER A 403 -12.95 33.86 -8.92
C SER A 403 -13.57 32.47 -8.70
N VAL A 404 -12.78 31.44 -8.34
CA VAL A 404 -13.31 30.08 -8.12
C VAL A 404 -12.51 29.45 -6.99
N HIS A 405 -13.20 29.02 -5.94
CA HIS A 405 -12.67 28.47 -4.69
C HIS A 405 -11.83 27.18 -4.86
N LEU A 406 -10.69 27.29 -5.52
CA LEU A 406 -9.69 26.23 -5.62
C LEU A 406 -8.47 26.65 -4.79
N ASP A 407 -8.50 26.36 -3.50
CA ASP A 407 -7.32 26.53 -2.67
C ASP A 407 -6.46 25.25 -2.78
N SER A 408 -5.19 25.43 -3.19
CA SER A 408 -4.20 24.34 -3.16
C SER A 408 -3.72 24.04 -1.74
N GLN A 409 -4.03 24.92 -0.77
CA GLN A 409 -3.67 24.78 0.64
C GLN A 409 -4.85 24.23 1.42
N PHE A 410 -4.91 22.92 1.53
CA PHE A 410 -5.93 22.20 2.28
C PHE A 410 -5.29 21.15 3.19
N THR A 411 -6.02 20.73 4.21
CA THR A 411 -5.65 19.59 5.06
C THR A 411 -6.66 18.47 4.90
N LYS A 412 -6.19 17.27 4.61
CA LYS A 412 -7.02 16.09 4.38
C LYS A 412 -6.49 14.89 5.17
N GLY A 413 -7.37 14.27 5.96
CA GLY A 413 -7.11 12.99 6.62
C GLY A 413 -7.65 11.82 5.81
N LYS A 414 -6.90 10.71 5.78
CA LYS A 414 -7.30 9.47 5.11
C LYS A 414 -7.07 8.28 6.04
N LEU A 415 -8.01 7.35 6.05
CA LEU A 415 -7.88 6.07 6.73
C LEU A 415 -8.16 4.95 5.75
N PHE A 416 -7.22 4.05 5.60
CA PHE A 416 -7.35 2.80 4.89
C PHE A 416 -7.21 1.65 5.87
N ALA A 417 -8.08 0.64 5.79
CA ALA A 417 -7.95 -0.60 6.54
C ALA A 417 -8.38 -1.78 5.68
N ASN A 418 -7.63 -2.86 5.73
CA ASN A 418 -7.94 -4.09 5.02
C ASN A 418 -7.77 -5.28 5.95
N LEU A 419 -8.83 -6.10 6.06
CA LEU A 419 -8.85 -7.33 6.82
C LEU A 419 -9.14 -8.49 5.88
N SER A 420 -8.18 -9.38 5.73
CA SER A 420 -8.29 -10.58 4.91
C SER A 420 -8.25 -11.80 5.81
N GLN A 421 -9.36 -12.56 5.90
CA GLN A 421 -9.53 -13.68 6.82
C GLN A 421 -9.93 -14.96 6.10
N ARG A 422 -9.43 -16.09 6.59
CA ARG A 422 -9.88 -17.42 6.20
C ARG A 422 -11.00 -17.89 7.15
N LEU A 423 -12.14 -18.19 6.60
CA LEU A 423 -13.32 -18.70 7.31
C LEU A 423 -13.54 -20.16 6.94
N LYS A 424 -13.69 -21.03 7.92
CA LYS A 424 -14.14 -22.40 7.71
C LYS A 424 -15.65 -22.45 7.89
N LEU A 425 -16.37 -22.79 6.82
CA LEU A 425 -17.83 -23.01 6.85
C LEU A 425 -18.07 -24.44 6.38
N ALA A 426 -18.56 -25.29 7.28
CA ALA A 426 -18.58 -26.73 7.10
C ALA A 426 -17.19 -27.27 6.70
N ASP A 427 -17.07 -28.06 5.64
CA ASP A 427 -15.80 -28.63 5.16
C ASP A 427 -15.04 -27.74 4.18
N ALA A 428 -15.49 -26.50 3.96
CA ALA A 428 -14.90 -25.60 2.98
C ALA A 428 -14.22 -24.40 3.64
N THR A 429 -13.07 -24.00 3.07
CA THR A 429 -12.37 -22.78 3.46
C THR A 429 -12.69 -21.67 2.46
N TYR A 430 -13.16 -20.56 2.97
CA TYR A 430 -13.45 -19.33 2.25
C TYR A 430 -12.46 -18.25 2.67
N GLN A 431 -12.25 -17.29 1.77
CA GLN A 431 -11.52 -16.06 2.05
C GLN A 431 -12.51 -14.89 2.09
N LEU A 432 -12.61 -14.21 3.21
CA LEU A 432 -13.32 -12.95 3.36
C LEU A 432 -12.32 -11.81 3.34
N ASN A 433 -12.54 -10.84 2.47
CA ASN A 433 -11.74 -9.62 2.38
C ASN A 433 -12.64 -8.41 2.61
N ASN A 434 -12.34 -7.62 3.64
CA ASN A 434 -13.02 -6.39 4.01
C ASN A 434 -12.07 -5.22 3.84
N LEU A 435 -12.41 -4.28 2.98
CA LEU A 435 -11.61 -3.08 2.72
C LEU A 435 -12.43 -1.86 3.09
N PHE A 436 -11.93 -1.07 4.02
CA PHE A 436 -12.47 0.22 4.42
C PHE A 436 -11.57 1.34 3.92
N TYR A 437 -12.16 2.39 3.39
CA TYR A 437 -11.50 3.66 3.10
C TYR A 437 -12.35 4.82 3.58
N GLY A 438 -11.73 5.79 4.23
CA GLY A 438 -12.36 7.04 4.66
C GLY A 438 -11.48 8.24 4.34
N GLN A 439 -12.13 9.34 3.96
CA GLN A 439 -11.50 10.64 3.69
C GLN A 439 -12.28 11.75 4.38
N TYR A 440 -11.55 12.66 5.02
CA TYR A 440 -12.13 13.80 5.70
C TYR A 440 -11.27 15.05 5.53
N SER A 441 -11.91 16.16 5.19
CA SER A 441 -11.30 17.50 5.15
C SER A 441 -12.27 18.55 5.69
N ARG A 442 -11.74 19.51 6.43
CA ARG A 442 -12.48 20.72 6.80
C ARG A 442 -12.43 21.76 5.68
N ASP A 443 -11.37 21.73 4.90
CA ASP A 443 -11.14 22.64 3.79
C ASP A 443 -11.85 22.14 2.53
N PRO A 444 -12.30 23.03 1.62
CA PRO A 444 -12.78 22.65 0.31
C PRO A 444 -11.63 22.06 -0.50
N LEU A 445 -11.84 20.87 -1.06
CA LEU A 445 -10.82 20.19 -1.84
C LEU A 445 -10.95 20.55 -3.33
N PRO A 446 -9.82 20.67 -4.06
CA PRO A 446 -9.85 20.66 -5.52
C PRO A 446 -10.54 19.38 -6.02
N GLY A 447 -11.31 19.46 -7.10
CA GLY A 447 -12.11 18.34 -7.60
C GLY A 447 -11.32 17.09 -7.95
N VAL A 448 -10.03 17.21 -8.23
CA VAL A 448 -9.11 16.08 -8.46
C VAL A 448 -8.75 15.32 -7.17
N GLU A 449 -8.97 15.92 -6.00
CA GLU A 449 -8.73 15.33 -4.68
C GLU A 449 -10.00 14.77 -4.01
N TRP A 450 -11.15 14.86 -4.67
CA TRP A 450 -12.41 14.31 -4.16
C TRP A 450 -12.39 12.80 -4.14
N LEU A 451 -13.08 12.23 -3.16
CA LEU A 451 -13.37 10.81 -3.12
C LEU A 451 -14.39 10.45 -4.21
N SER A 452 -14.10 9.44 -5.01
CA SER A 452 -15.05 8.81 -5.94
C SER A 452 -15.71 7.62 -5.24
N LEU A 453 -17.02 7.70 -5.00
CA LEU A 453 -17.78 6.64 -4.33
C LEU A 453 -18.23 5.55 -5.31
N THR A 454 -18.80 5.96 -6.45
CA THR A 454 -19.33 5.06 -7.48
C THR A 454 -18.22 4.69 -8.46
N ASP A 455 -17.32 3.84 -8.01
CA ASP A 455 -16.18 3.36 -8.77
C ASP A 455 -15.93 1.88 -8.47
N ARG A 456 -15.33 1.15 -9.39
CA ARG A 456 -14.98 -0.26 -9.22
C ARG A 456 -14.09 -0.50 -8.00
N SER A 457 -13.29 0.47 -7.63
CA SER A 457 -12.39 0.43 -6.48
C SER A 457 -13.03 0.89 -5.17
N ALA A 458 -14.27 1.37 -5.21
CA ALA A 458 -15.03 1.82 -4.06
C ALA A 458 -16.36 1.03 -3.98
N VAL A 459 -17.48 1.56 -4.43
CA VAL A 459 -18.74 0.82 -4.52
C VAL A 459 -18.94 0.36 -5.96
N ARG A 460 -18.91 -0.98 -6.16
CA ARG A 460 -18.99 -1.61 -7.50
C ARG A 460 -20.38 -1.51 -8.11
N GLY A 461 -20.47 -1.66 -9.44
CA GLY A 461 -21.73 -1.79 -10.17
C GLY A 461 -22.24 -0.50 -10.78
N PHE A 462 -21.43 0.55 -10.88
CA PHE A 462 -21.78 1.80 -11.52
C PHE A 462 -20.98 2.02 -12.79
N SER A 463 -21.66 2.42 -13.88
CA SER A 463 -21.06 2.71 -15.19
C SER A 463 -21.35 4.11 -15.71
N ARG A 464 -22.38 4.75 -15.19
CA ARG A 464 -22.87 6.08 -15.63
C ARG A 464 -22.86 7.09 -14.50
N SER A 465 -23.36 6.68 -13.33
CA SER A 465 -23.51 7.56 -12.18
C SER A 465 -22.16 7.79 -11.51
N THR A 466 -21.75 9.05 -11.44
CA THR A 466 -20.54 9.45 -10.74
C THR A 466 -20.92 10.20 -9.48
N GLN A 467 -20.67 9.62 -8.31
CA GLN A 467 -20.82 10.30 -7.02
C GLN A 467 -19.46 10.58 -6.44
N THR A 468 -19.18 11.85 -6.21
CA THR A 468 -17.90 12.34 -5.68
C THR A 468 -18.12 13.38 -4.59
N GLY A 469 -17.18 13.53 -3.68
CA GLY A 469 -17.27 14.52 -2.61
C GLY A 469 -15.95 14.68 -1.86
N ASP A 470 -15.86 15.79 -1.10
CA ASP A 470 -14.69 16.07 -0.26
C ASP A 470 -14.55 15.05 0.86
N ASN A 471 -15.67 14.70 1.48
CA ASN A 471 -15.74 13.82 2.65
C ASN A 471 -16.54 12.56 2.32
N GLY A 472 -16.11 11.44 2.86
CA GLY A 472 -16.84 10.20 2.66
C GLY A 472 -16.06 8.96 3.08
N TRP A 473 -16.73 7.83 2.96
CA TRP A 473 -16.16 6.53 3.23
C TRP A 473 -16.87 5.45 2.42
N TYR A 474 -16.19 4.33 2.23
CA TYR A 474 -16.78 3.10 1.69
C TYR A 474 -16.21 1.86 2.36
N LEU A 475 -16.99 0.80 2.33
CA LEU A 475 -16.64 -0.53 2.77
C LEU A 475 -16.91 -1.49 1.61
N GLN A 476 -15.86 -2.15 1.13
CA GLN A 476 -15.95 -3.26 0.18
C GLN A 476 -15.81 -4.58 0.89
N ASN A 477 -16.71 -5.52 0.62
CA ASN A 477 -16.64 -6.88 1.15
C ASN A 477 -16.61 -7.87 0.00
N THR A 478 -15.71 -8.84 0.07
CA THR A 478 -15.60 -9.88 -0.95
C THR A 478 -15.38 -11.22 -0.29
N LEU A 479 -16.31 -12.15 -0.49
CA LEU A 479 -16.20 -13.54 -0.10
C LEU A 479 -15.79 -14.36 -1.33
N SER A 480 -14.74 -15.17 -1.22
CA SER A 480 -14.23 -15.99 -2.31
C SER A 480 -13.81 -17.37 -1.83
N ARG A 481 -13.76 -18.32 -2.76
CA ARG A 481 -13.28 -19.68 -2.51
C ARG A 481 -12.45 -20.17 -3.69
N SER A 482 -11.19 -20.53 -3.46
CA SER A 482 -10.37 -21.15 -4.50
C SER A 482 -10.61 -22.64 -4.56
N VAL A 483 -10.89 -23.16 -5.76
CA VAL A 483 -11.12 -24.57 -6.03
C VAL A 483 -10.16 -25.00 -7.16
N ASN A 484 -9.37 -26.03 -6.90
CA ASN A 484 -8.49 -26.60 -7.91
C ASN A 484 -9.28 -27.56 -8.83
N ILE A 485 -9.20 -27.33 -10.13
CA ILE A 485 -9.83 -28.14 -11.19
C ILE A 485 -8.70 -28.63 -12.09
N GLY A 486 -8.16 -29.81 -11.79
CA GLY A 486 -6.96 -30.32 -12.45
C GLY A 486 -5.77 -29.36 -12.25
N THR A 487 -5.21 -28.85 -13.34
CA THR A 487 -4.09 -27.89 -13.34
C THR A 487 -4.53 -26.42 -13.26
N ALA A 488 -5.84 -26.17 -13.29
CA ALA A 488 -6.41 -24.83 -13.18
C ALA A 488 -6.92 -24.56 -11.77
N THR A 489 -6.97 -23.30 -11.37
CA THR A 489 -7.61 -22.84 -10.14
C THR A 489 -8.75 -21.90 -10.51
N LEU A 490 -9.96 -22.26 -10.12
CA LEU A 490 -11.15 -21.42 -10.23
C LEU A 490 -11.44 -20.76 -8.87
N THR A 491 -11.60 -19.45 -8.86
CA THR A 491 -11.93 -18.69 -7.64
C THR A 491 -13.21 -17.89 -7.85
N PRO A 492 -14.40 -18.50 -7.61
CA PRO A 492 -15.66 -17.77 -7.53
C PRO A 492 -15.65 -16.78 -6.36
N ARG A 493 -16.34 -15.65 -6.54
CA ARG A 493 -16.46 -14.60 -5.53
C ARG A 493 -17.82 -13.93 -5.56
N LEU A 494 -18.25 -13.43 -4.39
CA LEU A 494 -19.39 -12.58 -4.17
C LEU A 494 -18.94 -11.31 -3.48
N GLY A 495 -19.46 -10.17 -3.88
CA GLY A 495 -19.13 -8.88 -3.31
C GLY A 495 -20.37 -8.10 -2.89
N ALA A 496 -20.27 -7.39 -1.76
CA ALA A 496 -21.30 -6.47 -1.27
C ALA A 496 -20.60 -5.21 -0.72
N ASP A 497 -20.93 -4.07 -1.29
CA ASP A 497 -20.27 -2.81 -1.00
C ASP A 497 -21.28 -1.76 -0.55
N VAL A 498 -20.84 -0.85 0.31
CA VAL A 498 -21.63 0.29 0.77
C VAL A 498 -20.72 1.48 1.03
N GLY A 499 -21.25 2.67 0.81
CA GLY A 499 -20.51 3.88 1.14
C GLY A 499 -21.38 5.13 1.14
N ARG A 500 -20.79 6.21 1.64
CA ARG A 500 -21.42 7.53 1.74
C ARG A 500 -20.42 8.61 1.42
N ILE A 501 -20.90 9.67 0.74
CA ILE A 501 -20.13 10.90 0.51
C ILE A 501 -20.93 12.13 0.91
N LEU A 502 -20.21 13.19 1.22
CA LEU A 502 -20.76 14.52 1.44
C LEU A 502 -20.16 15.49 0.42
N PRO A 503 -20.88 15.77 -0.69
CA PRO A 503 -20.48 16.82 -1.61
C PRO A 503 -20.67 18.19 -0.96
N ARG A 504 -19.60 18.97 -0.82
CA ARG A 504 -19.69 20.29 -0.16
C ARG A 504 -20.41 21.33 -1.00
N GLN A 505 -20.36 21.21 -2.31
CA GLN A 505 -20.98 22.15 -3.25
C GLN A 505 -22.50 21.95 -3.41
N ASP A 506 -23.05 20.92 -2.79
CA ASP A 506 -24.46 20.57 -2.92
C ASP A 506 -25.12 20.55 -1.52
N SER A 507 -26.16 21.34 -1.35
CA SER A 507 -26.96 21.41 -0.12
C SER A 507 -27.77 20.12 0.17
N SER A 508 -27.71 19.13 -0.71
CA SER A 508 -28.47 17.87 -0.59
C SER A 508 -28.02 16.93 0.54
N GLY A 509 -26.92 17.25 1.23
CA GLY A 509 -26.42 16.47 2.34
C GLY A 509 -25.70 15.16 1.91
N TRP A 510 -25.68 14.19 2.81
CA TRP A 510 -25.03 12.90 2.58
C TRP A 510 -25.72 12.07 1.50
N ARG A 511 -24.94 11.60 0.53
CA ARG A 511 -25.37 10.64 -0.50
C ARG A 511 -24.83 9.26 -0.20
N SER A 512 -25.67 8.25 -0.34
CA SER A 512 -25.33 6.85 -0.04
C SER A 512 -25.49 5.99 -1.29
N SER A 513 -24.62 5.02 -1.44
CA SER A 513 -24.66 4.02 -2.52
C SER A 513 -24.33 2.64 -1.99
N ALA A 514 -24.92 1.62 -2.63
CA ALA A 514 -24.61 0.22 -2.39
C ALA A 514 -24.36 -0.51 -3.70
N GLY A 515 -23.62 -1.61 -3.66
CA GLY A 515 -23.30 -2.42 -4.84
C GLY A 515 -23.24 -3.89 -4.50
N LEU A 516 -23.68 -4.73 -5.43
CA LEU A 516 -23.50 -6.17 -5.38
C LEU A 516 -22.71 -6.63 -6.60
N SER A 517 -21.84 -7.61 -6.41
CA SER A 517 -21.08 -8.22 -7.50
C SER A 517 -20.99 -9.73 -7.33
N SER A 518 -20.93 -10.43 -8.46
CA SER A 518 -20.62 -11.86 -8.55
C SER A 518 -19.62 -12.07 -9.65
N GLY A 519 -18.62 -12.88 -9.43
CA GLY A 519 -17.57 -13.09 -10.42
C GLY A 519 -16.77 -14.36 -10.18
N ALA A 520 -15.86 -14.63 -11.09
CA ALA A 520 -14.92 -15.73 -10.97
C ALA A 520 -13.60 -15.41 -11.68
N THR A 521 -12.50 -15.84 -11.06
CA THR A 521 -11.17 -15.80 -11.65
C THR A 521 -10.74 -17.21 -11.97
N LEU A 522 -10.37 -17.47 -13.21
CA LEU A 522 -9.77 -18.72 -13.67
C LEU A 522 -8.27 -18.48 -13.90
N ARG A 523 -7.43 -19.20 -13.19
CA ARG A 523 -5.98 -19.25 -13.41
C ARG A 523 -5.59 -20.60 -14.01
N TYR A 524 -4.94 -20.53 -15.14
CA TYR A 524 -4.36 -21.71 -15.81
C TYR A 524 -2.92 -21.41 -16.21
N ARG A 525 -1.96 -22.05 -15.56
CA ARG A 525 -0.54 -21.76 -15.72
C ARG A 525 -0.26 -20.25 -15.54
N GLN A 526 0.25 -19.57 -16.57
CA GLN A 526 0.55 -18.14 -16.57
C GLN A 526 -0.64 -17.25 -17.00
N ALA A 527 -1.72 -17.85 -17.50
CA ALA A 527 -2.90 -17.12 -17.95
C ALA A 527 -3.91 -16.93 -16.80
N LEU A 528 -4.55 -15.78 -16.77
CA LEU A 528 -5.61 -15.43 -15.85
C LEU A 528 -6.77 -14.80 -16.63
N VAL A 529 -7.97 -15.34 -16.43
CA VAL A 529 -9.24 -14.80 -16.94
C VAL A 529 -10.09 -14.42 -15.74
N ASP A 530 -10.60 -13.21 -15.71
CA ASP A 530 -11.46 -12.69 -14.66
C ASP A 530 -12.75 -12.16 -15.26
N LEU A 531 -13.88 -12.61 -14.73
CA LEU A 531 -15.22 -12.18 -15.13
C LEU A 531 -15.98 -11.72 -13.89
N GLU A 532 -16.69 -10.60 -14.01
CA GLU A 532 -17.52 -10.06 -12.94
C GLU A 532 -18.79 -9.43 -13.51
N VAL A 533 -19.91 -9.70 -12.85
CA VAL A 533 -21.19 -9.03 -13.07
C VAL A 533 -21.51 -8.25 -11.81
N SER A 534 -21.86 -6.98 -11.96
CA SER A 534 -22.14 -6.12 -10.80
C SER A 534 -23.27 -5.13 -11.11
N ARG A 535 -23.97 -4.74 -10.04
CA ARG A 535 -25.04 -3.72 -10.09
C ARG A 535 -24.94 -2.83 -8.85
N GLY A 536 -25.05 -1.53 -9.06
CA GLY A 536 -25.06 -0.50 -8.03
C GLY A 536 -26.43 0.17 -7.90
N TRP A 537 -26.71 0.67 -6.70
CA TRP A 537 -27.91 1.42 -6.34
C TRP A 537 -27.54 2.67 -5.58
N ILE A 538 -28.12 3.81 -5.98
CA ILE A 538 -28.08 5.05 -5.23
C ILE A 538 -29.23 4.99 -4.21
N LEU A 539 -28.87 5.05 -2.92
CA LEU A 539 -29.84 4.87 -1.82
C LEU A 539 -30.43 6.21 -1.34
N SER A 540 -29.87 7.34 -1.77
CA SER A 540 -30.38 8.67 -1.42
C SER A 540 -31.48 9.10 -2.38
N ASN A 541 -32.50 9.83 -1.88
CA ASN A 541 -33.73 10.24 -2.58
C ASN A 541 -33.49 11.26 -3.72
N HIS A 542 -32.66 10.95 -4.69
CA HIS A 542 -32.46 11.80 -5.87
C HIS A 542 -32.90 11.00 -7.09
N ALA A 543 -33.67 11.62 -7.95
CA ALA A 543 -34.09 11.08 -9.25
C ALA A 543 -32.87 10.94 -10.19
N THR A 544 -32.05 9.94 -9.96
CA THR A 544 -30.96 9.57 -10.85
C THR A 544 -31.37 8.38 -11.70
N PRO A 545 -31.03 8.35 -12.99
CA PRO A 545 -31.27 7.19 -13.84
C PRO A 545 -30.61 5.95 -13.23
N GLU A 546 -31.28 4.80 -13.23
CA GLU A 546 -30.70 3.54 -12.80
C GLU A 546 -29.49 3.17 -13.63
N ASP A 547 -28.40 2.76 -12.97
CA ASP A 547 -27.25 2.21 -13.65
C ASP A 547 -27.56 0.79 -14.17
N PRO A 548 -27.19 0.49 -15.43
CA PRO A 548 -27.35 -0.85 -15.96
C PRO A 548 -26.40 -1.83 -15.27
N VAL A 549 -26.75 -3.11 -15.32
CA VAL A 549 -25.83 -4.18 -14.91
C VAL A 549 -24.52 -4.06 -15.69
N GLN A 550 -23.40 -4.09 -14.98
CA GLN A 550 -22.07 -4.12 -15.55
C GLN A 550 -21.60 -5.54 -15.75
N VAL A 551 -20.97 -5.80 -16.89
CA VAL A 551 -20.21 -7.02 -17.16
C VAL A 551 -18.76 -6.63 -17.40
N LEU A 552 -17.90 -7.06 -16.51
CA LEU A 552 -16.47 -6.77 -16.54
C LEU A 552 -15.69 -8.03 -16.89
N ALA A 553 -14.71 -7.88 -17.77
CA ALA A 553 -13.84 -8.96 -18.22
C ALA A 553 -12.38 -8.50 -18.24
N ARG A 554 -11.47 -9.38 -17.80
CA ARG A 554 -10.03 -9.18 -17.88
C ARG A 554 -9.37 -10.47 -18.32
N PHE A 555 -8.41 -10.35 -19.20
CA PHE A 555 -7.44 -11.37 -19.52
C PHE A 555 -6.04 -10.86 -19.21
N SER A 556 -5.19 -11.66 -18.58
CA SER A 556 -3.78 -11.33 -18.39
C SER A 556 -2.91 -12.57 -18.49
N TYR A 557 -1.67 -12.35 -18.92
CA TYR A 557 -0.65 -13.37 -19.07
C TYR A 557 0.66 -12.91 -18.43
N ILE A 558 1.30 -13.79 -17.67
CA ILE A 558 2.57 -13.57 -16.97
C ILE A 558 3.67 -14.29 -17.76
N PHE A 559 4.74 -13.55 -18.14
CA PHE A 559 5.85 -14.06 -18.93
C PHE A 559 7.03 -14.53 -18.09
#